data_f52947f184581400f4d93a6e4d7b1c7c
#
_entry.id   f52947f184581400f4d93a6e4d7b1c7c
#
_cell.length_a   1.000
_cell.length_b   1.000
_cell.length_c   1.000
_cell.angle_alpha   90.00
_cell.angle_beta   90.00
_cell.angle_gamma   90.00
#
_symmetry.space_group_name_H-M   'P 1'
#
loop_
_entity.id
_entity.type
_entity.pdbx_description
1 polymer ?
#
loop_
_entity_poly.entity_id
_entity_poly.type
_entity_poly.pdbx_seq_one_letter_code
_entity_poly.pdbx_strand_id
1 'polypeptide(L)'
;MRKHPMKRLLGNPWLALVAGLLLRLFFVFRFPSDSGDTPLYEELAANWLRHGAFAMRIDGQLTPVDLRMPGYPGFLAAIYALSGHTGAAARLAVSLAQVFVDLLSCLLIAALAALLARLMPYRAHHRRIFVAALWLSLLCPFIANYTAVPLTEVLAAFLTAATLLALLALIAPACGEQLSLFQSAWAARNAESILAVLAGFLTGLGTLFRPEAPLLLAVSWIVLAFVWLRRRWAHCLRLLALSALGCLLPLAPWAARNALTLHEAQLLTPRYTQLPGEIVPRGFIAWEKTWLWRFRDVYLVSWKLDQEPILIAEIPAGAFDTPAEKARIAAALAAHNRTLIFTEEEDTVFAAVARERTARHPLRTLVRIPLARAAAMWFTPRIELLPFSGNVFPLREAFADDPVDLSVTAGFFLLNFFYVGLAAWGALRLWRGEAAARPAVALLAGYVLLRTAFLTTIETPEPRYVIPCFPILLALAAQLFAPRADSR
;
A
#
# COMPACT_ATOMS: atom_id res chain seq x y z
N MET A 1 35.07 -30.89 -1.02
CA MET A 1 35.01 -29.41 -0.96
C MET A 1 34.18 -28.98 0.26
N ARG A 2 34.82 -28.40 1.28
CA ARG A 2 34.09 -27.86 2.46
C ARG A 2 33.31 -26.63 2.00
N LYS A 3 31.97 -26.72 2.08
CA LYS A 3 31.10 -25.55 1.81
C LYS A 3 31.51 -24.44 2.79
N HIS A 4 31.83 -23.25 2.28
CA HIS A 4 32.20 -22.06 3.07
C HIS A 4 31.19 -21.87 4.21
N PRO A 5 31.60 -21.65 5.47
CA PRO A 5 30.68 -21.53 6.62
C PRO A 5 29.60 -20.46 6.40
N MET A 6 29.94 -19.34 5.76
CA MET A 6 29.01 -18.27 5.41
C MET A 6 27.87 -18.73 4.46
N LYS A 7 28.14 -19.68 3.51
CA LYS A 7 27.09 -20.25 2.65
C LYS A 7 26.11 -21.14 3.40
N ARG A 8 26.52 -21.76 4.50
CA ARG A 8 25.66 -22.53 5.39
C ARG A 8 24.75 -21.63 6.23
N LEU A 9 25.30 -20.51 6.76
CA LEU A 9 24.56 -19.54 7.54
C LEU A 9 23.47 -18.86 6.70
N LEU A 10 23.82 -18.33 5.53
CA LEU A 10 22.87 -17.68 4.62
C LEU A 10 21.83 -18.65 4.03
N GLY A 11 22.12 -19.96 4.00
CA GLY A 11 21.17 -21.01 3.59
C GLY A 11 20.18 -21.41 4.67
N ASN A 12 20.31 -20.90 5.90
CA ASN A 12 19.45 -21.28 7.02
C ASN A 12 18.25 -20.34 7.16
N PRO A 13 16.99 -20.83 6.92
CA PRO A 13 15.80 -20.00 7.03
C PRO A 13 15.47 -19.57 8.47
N TRP A 14 15.86 -20.38 9.47
CA TRP A 14 15.64 -20.03 10.89
C TRP A 14 16.48 -18.84 11.33
N LEU A 15 17.73 -18.76 10.85
CA LEU A 15 18.57 -17.60 11.12
C LEU A 15 17.98 -16.32 10.50
N ALA A 16 17.42 -16.43 9.29
CA ALA A 16 16.73 -15.32 8.66
C ALA A 16 15.51 -14.88 9.49
N LEU A 17 14.69 -15.81 9.97
CA LEU A 17 13.53 -15.51 10.81
C LEU A 17 13.93 -14.82 12.12
N VAL A 18 14.97 -15.30 12.79
CA VAL A 18 15.48 -14.67 14.01
C VAL A 18 15.98 -13.24 13.73
N ALA A 19 16.77 -13.04 12.67
CA ALA A 19 17.25 -11.72 12.30
C ALA A 19 16.09 -10.76 11.96
N GLY A 20 15.09 -11.26 11.21
CA GLY A 20 13.90 -10.49 10.87
C GLY A 20 13.02 -10.14 12.09
N LEU A 21 12.87 -11.08 13.04
CA LEU A 21 12.17 -10.83 14.29
C LEU A 21 12.90 -9.74 15.11
N LEU A 22 14.21 -9.85 15.25
CA LEU A 22 15.01 -8.86 15.98
C LEU A 22 14.90 -7.45 15.35
N LEU A 23 14.89 -7.35 14.02
CA LEU A 23 14.71 -6.06 13.34
C LEU A 23 13.35 -5.44 13.66
N ARG A 24 12.25 -6.22 13.66
CA ARG A 24 10.91 -5.72 14.00
C ARG A 24 10.81 -5.32 15.46
N LEU A 25 11.30 -6.14 16.36
CA LEU A 25 11.35 -5.81 17.78
C LEU A 25 12.19 -4.54 18.05
N PHE A 26 13.29 -4.37 17.29
CA PHE A 26 14.07 -3.13 17.36
C PHE A 26 13.20 -1.90 17.00
N PHE A 27 12.42 -1.94 15.92
CA PHE A 27 11.52 -0.84 15.59
C PHE A 27 10.43 -0.66 16.64
N VAL A 28 9.78 -1.73 17.09
CA VAL A 28 8.70 -1.68 18.09
C VAL A 28 9.17 -1.05 19.41
N PHE A 29 10.37 -1.38 19.86
CA PHE A 29 10.87 -0.88 21.17
C PHE A 29 11.66 0.43 21.05
N ARG A 30 12.30 0.72 19.90
CA ARG A 30 13.15 1.90 19.75
C ARG A 30 12.44 3.07 19.07
N PHE A 31 11.49 2.79 18.19
CA PHE A 31 10.78 3.77 17.39
C PHE A 31 9.26 3.52 17.36
N PRO A 32 8.61 3.30 18.53
CA PRO A 32 7.15 3.27 18.57
C PRO A 32 6.64 4.62 18.11
N SER A 33 5.68 4.60 17.20
CA SER A 33 5.12 5.80 16.60
C SER A 33 3.61 5.68 16.47
N ASP A 34 2.97 6.80 16.21
CA ASP A 34 1.59 6.89 15.75
C ASP A 34 1.52 7.81 14.52
N SER A 35 0.38 7.83 13.88
CA SER A 35 0.10 8.72 12.75
C SER A 35 -1.23 9.43 12.99
N GLY A 36 -1.54 10.44 12.18
CA GLY A 36 -2.81 11.15 12.26
C GLY A 36 -4.05 10.25 12.17
N ASP A 37 -3.95 9.08 11.49
CA ASP A 37 -5.03 8.11 11.40
C ASP A 37 -5.16 7.22 12.65
N THR A 38 -4.11 7.08 13.47
CA THR A 38 -4.09 6.15 14.61
C THR A 38 -5.19 6.41 15.62
N PRO A 39 -5.40 7.65 16.12
CA PRO A 39 -6.46 7.94 17.11
C PRO A 39 -7.85 7.61 16.56
N LEU A 40 -8.10 7.88 15.29
CA LEU A 40 -9.36 7.58 14.62
C LEU A 40 -9.65 6.07 14.58
N TYR A 41 -8.65 5.26 14.21
CA TYR A 41 -8.79 3.81 14.22
C TYR A 41 -8.99 3.27 15.65
N GLU A 42 -8.27 3.81 16.63
CA GLU A 42 -8.36 3.42 18.04
C GLU A 42 -9.75 3.72 18.61
N GLU A 43 -10.32 4.89 18.30
CA GLU A 43 -11.68 5.26 18.73
C GLU A 43 -12.75 4.37 18.12
N LEU A 44 -12.71 4.16 16.79
CA LEU A 44 -13.63 3.28 16.09
C LEU A 44 -13.59 1.86 16.64
N ALA A 45 -12.40 1.32 16.91
CA ALA A 45 -12.22 -0.02 17.49
C ALA A 45 -12.76 -0.11 18.92
N ALA A 46 -12.47 0.89 19.75
CA ALA A 46 -12.93 0.92 21.13
C ALA A 46 -14.46 1.03 21.23
N ASN A 47 -15.08 1.89 20.39
CA ASN A 47 -16.52 2.04 20.33
C ASN A 47 -17.21 0.78 19.78
N TRP A 48 -16.60 0.14 18.77
CA TRP A 48 -17.11 -1.11 18.24
C TRP A 48 -17.10 -2.22 19.29
N LEU A 49 -16.00 -2.35 20.04
CA LEU A 49 -15.90 -3.35 21.11
C LEU A 49 -16.86 -3.08 22.29
N ARG A 50 -16.95 -1.82 22.74
CA ARG A 50 -17.72 -1.47 23.94
C ARG A 50 -19.22 -1.33 23.71
N HIS A 51 -19.61 -0.83 22.54
CA HIS A 51 -20.99 -0.44 22.25
C HIS A 51 -21.60 -1.26 21.12
N GLY A 52 -20.84 -2.18 20.48
CA GLY A 52 -21.30 -2.92 19.30
C GLY A 52 -21.51 -2.05 18.05
N ALA A 53 -21.09 -0.79 18.08
CA ALA A 53 -21.33 0.20 17.05
C ALA A 53 -20.03 0.71 16.41
N PHE A 54 -19.97 0.67 15.08
CA PHE A 54 -18.90 1.35 14.33
C PHE A 54 -19.23 2.84 14.23
N ALA A 55 -18.77 3.60 15.22
CA ALA A 55 -19.21 4.96 15.47
C ALA A 55 -18.11 5.80 16.12
N MET A 56 -18.22 7.12 16.02
CA MET A 56 -17.36 8.10 16.70
C MET A 56 -18.19 8.95 17.67
N ARG A 57 -17.53 9.58 18.62
CA ARG A 57 -18.16 10.59 19.49
C ARG A 57 -18.09 11.95 18.81
N ILE A 58 -19.24 12.47 18.40
CA ILE A 58 -19.41 13.79 17.81
C ILE A 58 -20.35 14.57 18.76
N ASP A 59 -19.90 15.71 19.26
CA ASP A 59 -20.67 16.53 20.24
C ASP A 59 -21.16 15.74 21.45
N GLY A 60 -20.35 14.78 21.91
CA GLY A 60 -20.67 13.92 23.05
C GLY A 60 -21.60 12.74 22.74
N GLN A 61 -22.17 12.68 21.54
CA GLN A 61 -23.06 11.59 21.09
C GLN A 61 -22.30 10.54 20.28
N LEU A 62 -22.70 9.27 20.42
CA LEU A 62 -22.15 8.16 19.65
C LEU A 62 -22.83 8.14 18.27
N THR A 63 -22.15 8.65 17.26
CA THR A 63 -22.66 8.82 15.90
C THR A 63 -22.07 7.76 14.97
N PRO A 64 -22.89 6.91 14.31
CA PRO A 64 -22.42 5.97 13.30
C PRO A 64 -21.76 6.70 12.13
N VAL A 65 -20.60 6.19 11.70
CA VAL A 65 -19.81 6.81 10.63
C VAL A 65 -19.33 5.77 9.62
N ASP A 66 -18.86 6.24 8.46
CA ASP A 66 -18.22 5.45 7.40
C ASP A 66 -16.86 6.03 6.96
N LEU A 67 -16.22 6.83 7.85
CA LEU A 67 -14.97 7.54 7.60
C LEU A 67 -13.80 6.63 7.18
N ARG A 68 -13.83 5.38 7.61
CA ARG A 68 -12.79 4.39 7.33
C ARG A 68 -13.40 3.02 7.08
N MET A 69 -12.72 2.22 6.26
CA MET A 69 -13.07 0.82 6.09
C MET A 69 -12.91 0.05 7.42
N PRO A 70 -13.77 -0.96 7.71
CA PRO A 70 -13.85 -1.59 9.03
C PRO A 70 -12.74 -2.58 9.34
N GLY A 71 -11.89 -2.97 8.37
CA GLY A 71 -10.91 -4.05 8.55
C GLY A 71 -9.89 -3.76 9.64
N TYR A 72 -9.28 -2.57 9.62
CA TYR A 72 -8.27 -2.23 10.62
C TYR A 72 -8.87 -1.94 12.00
N PRO A 73 -9.95 -1.15 12.15
CA PRO A 73 -10.66 -1.06 13.43
C PRO A 73 -11.11 -2.42 13.98
N GLY A 74 -11.55 -3.35 13.11
CA GLY A 74 -11.91 -4.71 13.52
C GLY A 74 -10.72 -5.52 14.02
N PHE A 75 -9.55 -5.39 13.37
CA PHE A 75 -8.29 -5.99 13.84
C PHE A 75 -7.90 -5.42 15.23
N LEU A 76 -7.96 -4.10 15.42
CA LEU A 76 -7.69 -3.48 16.72
C LEU A 76 -8.68 -3.97 17.78
N ALA A 77 -9.98 -4.00 17.48
CA ALA A 77 -11.02 -4.47 18.41
C ALA A 77 -10.76 -5.92 18.88
N ALA A 78 -10.32 -6.79 17.96
CA ALA A 78 -9.95 -8.16 18.30
C ALA A 78 -8.74 -8.22 19.25
N ILE A 79 -7.69 -7.41 19.00
CA ILE A 79 -6.52 -7.32 19.89
C ILE A 79 -6.92 -6.71 21.25
N TYR A 80 -7.81 -5.72 21.27
CA TYR A 80 -8.31 -5.12 22.51
C TYR A 80 -9.09 -6.13 23.36
N ALA A 81 -9.94 -6.95 22.72
CA ALA A 81 -10.67 -8.02 23.41
C ALA A 81 -9.71 -9.06 24.02
N LEU A 82 -8.62 -9.40 23.32
CA LEU A 82 -7.63 -10.38 23.79
C LEU A 82 -6.71 -9.82 24.87
N SER A 83 -6.31 -8.57 24.79
CA SER A 83 -5.37 -7.94 25.73
C SER A 83 -6.04 -7.34 26.97
N GLY A 84 -7.35 -7.10 26.91
CA GLY A 84 -8.10 -6.39 27.95
C GLY A 84 -7.81 -4.88 28.04
N HIS A 85 -7.07 -4.33 27.07
CA HIS A 85 -6.67 -2.91 27.02
C HIS A 85 -7.16 -2.28 25.72
N THR A 86 -7.31 -0.94 25.70
CA THR A 86 -7.74 -0.17 24.51
C THR A 86 -6.85 1.05 24.31
N GLY A 87 -6.81 1.60 23.10
CA GLY A 87 -6.04 2.79 22.76
C GLY A 87 -4.55 2.64 23.03
N ALA A 88 -3.92 3.67 23.57
CA ALA A 88 -2.47 3.71 23.80
C ALA A 88 -1.95 2.54 24.68
N ALA A 89 -2.74 2.06 25.65
CA ALA A 89 -2.36 0.94 26.52
C ALA A 89 -2.27 -0.40 25.77
N ALA A 90 -2.97 -0.54 24.65
CA ALA A 90 -2.95 -1.75 23.81
C ALA A 90 -1.89 -1.69 22.69
N ARG A 91 -1.25 -0.56 22.42
CA ARG A 91 -0.35 -0.37 21.26
C ARG A 91 0.77 -1.39 21.17
N LEU A 92 1.36 -1.79 22.31
CA LEU A 92 2.38 -2.85 22.30
C LEU A 92 1.81 -4.19 21.82
N ALA A 93 0.61 -4.58 22.31
CA ALA A 93 -0.04 -5.81 21.88
C ALA A 93 -0.38 -5.78 20.38
N VAL A 94 -0.86 -4.62 19.88
CA VAL A 94 -1.11 -4.37 18.46
C VAL A 94 0.19 -4.53 17.64
N SER A 95 1.27 -3.88 18.07
CA SER A 95 2.57 -3.96 17.38
C SER A 95 3.11 -5.39 17.35
N LEU A 96 3.01 -6.15 18.44
CA LEU A 96 3.44 -7.56 18.47
C LEU A 96 2.59 -8.44 17.56
N ALA A 97 1.28 -8.21 17.50
CA ALA A 97 0.40 -8.88 16.53
C ALA A 97 0.77 -8.52 15.08
N GLN A 98 1.08 -7.25 14.80
CA GLN A 98 1.59 -6.81 13.49
C GLN A 98 2.94 -7.44 13.15
N VAL A 99 3.86 -7.59 14.11
CA VAL A 99 5.13 -8.33 13.92
C VAL A 99 4.86 -9.75 13.47
N PHE A 100 3.93 -10.46 14.12
CA PHE A 100 3.57 -11.81 13.73
C PHE A 100 3.01 -11.88 12.30
N VAL A 101 2.06 -10.99 11.95
CA VAL A 101 1.48 -10.92 10.60
C VAL A 101 2.54 -10.60 9.56
N ASP A 102 3.48 -9.70 9.85
CA ASP A 102 4.52 -9.33 8.90
C ASP A 102 5.56 -10.44 8.69
N LEU A 103 5.89 -11.22 9.72
CA LEU A 103 6.70 -12.43 9.56
C LEU A 103 6.01 -13.47 8.65
N LEU A 104 4.69 -13.64 8.80
CA LEU A 104 3.90 -14.47 7.86
C LEU A 104 3.92 -13.89 6.44
N SER A 105 3.85 -12.56 6.30
CA SER A 105 3.99 -11.89 4.99
C SER A 105 5.32 -12.24 4.32
N CYS A 106 6.42 -12.23 5.09
CA CYS A 106 7.75 -12.59 4.56
C CYS A 106 7.80 -14.05 4.07
N LEU A 107 7.12 -14.98 4.75
CA LEU A 107 7.00 -16.37 4.29
C LEU A 107 6.17 -16.47 3.00
N LEU A 108 5.07 -15.72 2.89
CA LEU A 108 4.25 -15.66 1.66
C LEU A 108 5.04 -15.07 0.50
N ILE A 109 5.83 -14.02 0.72
CA ILE A 109 6.72 -13.42 -0.28
C ILE A 109 7.75 -14.44 -0.77
N ALA A 110 8.35 -15.20 0.15
CA ALA A 110 9.30 -16.25 -0.20
C ALA A 110 8.63 -17.37 -1.00
N ALA A 111 7.40 -17.78 -0.64
CA ALA A 111 6.62 -18.76 -1.38
C ALA A 111 6.24 -18.24 -2.79
N LEU A 112 5.84 -16.98 -2.90
CA LEU A 112 5.54 -16.31 -4.16
C LEU A 112 6.78 -16.30 -5.09
N ALA A 113 7.94 -15.95 -4.55
CA ALA A 113 9.20 -15.95 -5.30
C ALA A 113 9.60 -17.37 -5.75
N ALA A 114 9.41 -18.37 -4.90
CA ALA A 114 9.69 -19.77 -5.24
C ALA A 114 8.73 -20.31 -6.31
N LEU A 115 7.46 -19.93 -6.26
CA LEU A 115 6.48 -20.30 -7.29
C LEU A 115 6.81 -19.65 -8.63
N LEU A 116 7.17 -18.36 -8.66
CA LEU A 116 7.70 -17.70 -9.86
C LEU A 116 8.91 -18.43 -10.44
N ALA A 117 9.84 -18.85 -9.60
CA ALA A 117 11.04 -19.57 -10.03
C ALA A 117 10.73 -20.91 -10.71
N ARG A 118 9.62 -21.58 -10.32
CA ARG A 118 9.19 -22.84 -10.96
C ARG A 118 8.73 -22.65 -12.40
N LEU A 119 8.27 -21.45 -12.75
CA LEU A 119 7.88 -21.11 -14.13
C LEU A 119 9.09 -20.85 -15.05
N MET A 120 10.32 -21.00 -14.53
CA MET A 120 11.55 -20.65 -15.22
C MET A 120 12.43 -21.91 -15.45
N PRO A 121 13.37 -21.86 -16.44
CA PRO A 121 14.30 -22.97 -16.68
C PRO A 121 15.12 -23.38 -15.46
N TYR A 122 15.33 -22.42 -14.53
CA TYR A 122 16.05 -22.67 -13.29
C TYR A 122 15.14 -23.15 -12.13
N ARG A 123 14.00 -23.78 -12.45
CA ARG A 123 13.05 -24.34 -11.46
C ARG A 123 13.68 -25.21 -10.36
N ALA A 124 14.77 -25.89 -10.66
CA ALA A 124 15.52 -26.69 -9.68
C ALA A 124 16.08 -25.83 -8.51
N HIS A 125 16.20 -24.53 -8.71
CA HIS A 125 16.77 -23.60 -7.72
C HIS A 125 15.70 -22.85 -6.90
N HIS A 126 14.42 -23.23 -6.97
CA HIS A 126 13.32 -22.57 -6.26
C HIS A 126 13.56 -22.43 -4.75
N ARG A 127 14.21 -23.43 -4.11
CA ARG A 127 14.59 -23.35 -2.68
C ARG A 127 15.60 -22.25 -2.39
N ARG A 128 16.58 -22.04 -3.27
CA ARG A 128 17.56 -20.96 -3.13
C ARG A 128 16.89 -19.60 -3.26
N ILE A 129 15.94 -19.48 -4.20
CA ILE A 129 15.19 -18.25 -4.42
C ILE A 129 14.24 -17.99 -3.26
N PHE A 130 13.60 -19.03 -2.71
CA PHE A 130 12.82 -18.93 -1.47
C PHE A 130 13.63 -18.31 -0.34
N VAL A 131 14.83 -18.86 -0.05
CA VAL A 131 15.70 -18.36 1.02
C VAL A 131 16.19 -16.94 0.73
N ALA A 132 16.50 -16.62 -0.53
CA ALA A 132 16.90 -15.25 -0.90
C ALA A 132 15.76 -14.25 -0.69
N ALA A 133 14.53 -14.60 -1.11
CA ALA A 133 13.35 -13.77 -0.88
C ALA A 133 13.05 -13.60 0.62
N LEU A 134 13.23 -14.66 1.39
CA LEU A 134 13.05 -14.63 2.85
C LEU A 134 14.04 -13.65 3.50
N TRP A 135 15.33 -13.69 3.16
CA TRP A 135 16.31 -12.74 3.65
C TRP A 135 16.01 -11.31 3.22
N LEU A 136 15.67 -11.10 1.94
CA LEU A 136 15.33 -9.77 1.42
C LEU A 136 14.12 -9.17 2.14
N SER A 137 13.08 -9.97 2.40
CA SER A 137 11.86 -9.50 3.06
C SER A 137 12.06 -9.30 4.57
N LEU A 138 12.73 -10.22 5.24
CA LEU A 138 12.98 -10.15 6.68
C LEU A 138 13.90 -9.00 7.07
N LEU A 139 14.85 -8.64 6.22
CA LEU A 139 15.76 -7.50 6.43
C LEU A 139 15.31 -6.20 5.76
N CYS A 140 14.13 -6.16 5.14
CA CYS A 140 13.60 -4.94 4.54
C CYS A 140 13.09 -3.98 5.64
N PRO A 141 13.77 -2.86 5.92
CA PRO A 141 13.34 -1.93 6.96
C PRO A 141 12.03 -1.22 6.61
N PHE A 142 11.71 -1.07 5.31
CA PHE A 142 10.55 -0.34 4.80
C PHE A 142 9.20 -1.02 5.07
N ILE A 143 9.18 -2.33 5.31
CA ILE A 143 8.00 -3.03 5.79
C ILE A 143 8.08 -3.28 7.30
N ALA A 144 9.29 -3.50 7.83
CA ALA A 144 9.51 -3.81 9.23
C ALA A 144 9.15 -2.63 10.17
N ASN A 145 9.42 -1.38 9.78
CA ASN A 145 9.12 -0.20 10.59
C ASN A 145 7.61 0.02 10.81
N TYR A 146 6.76 -0.38 9.85
CA TYR A 146 5.31 -0.29 10.00
C TYR A 146 4.74 -1.23 11.06
N THR A 147 5.50 -2.21 11.55
CA THR A 147 5.07 -3.05 12.67
C THR A 147 5.00 -2.29 13.99
N ALA A 148 5.70 -1.15 14.09
CA ALA A 148 5.75 -0.29 15.27
C ALA A 148 4.64 0.77 15.31
N VAL A 149 3.82 0.86 14.28
CA VAL A 149 2.78 1.90 14.13
C VAL A 149 1.42 1.26 13.91
N PRO A 150 0.35 1.66 14.64
CA PRO A 150 -1.00 1.16 14.42
C PRO A 150 -1.60 1.70 13.12
N LEU A 151 -1.28 1.05 11.99
CA LEU A 151 -1.71 1.40 10.63
C LEU A 151 -2.04 0.17 9.79
N THR A 152 -2.70 0.40 8.65
CA THR A 152 -3.22 -0.65 7.76
C THR A 152 -2.15 -1.37 6.94
N GLU A 153 -0.93 -0.84 6.82
CA GLU A 153 0.10 -1.22 5.85
C GLU A 153 0.53 -2.68 5.99
N VAL A 154 0.73 -3.16 7.22
CA VAL A 154 1.15 -4.54 7.50
C VAL A 154 0.10 -5.55 7.01
N LEU A 155 -1.17 -5.31 7.37
CA LEU A 155 -2.29 -6.18 6.98
C LEU A 155 -2.54 -6.11 5.46
N ALA A 156 -2.43 -4.92 4.88
CA ALA A 156 -2.57 -4.73 3.43
C ALA A 156 -1.46 -5.45 2.65
N ALA A 157 -0.21 -5.40 3.10
CA ALA A 157 0.91 -6.12 2.49
C ALA A 157 0.73 -7.65 2.60
N PHE A 158 0.30 -8.14 3.77
CA PHE A 158 -0.01 -9.55 4.01
C PHE A 158 -1.09 -10.05 3.04
N LEU A 159 -2.24 -9.36 2.98
CA LEU A 159 -3.36 -9.75 2.12
C LEU A 159 -3.00 -9.64 0.65
N THR A 160 -2.21 -8.64 0.26
CA THR A 160 -1.67 -8.55 -1.10
C THR A 160 -0.78 -9.73 -1.44
N ALA A 161 0.15 -10.11 -0.56
CA ALA A 161 1.04 -11.26 -0.78
C ALA A 161 0.25 -12.58 -0.89
N ALA A 162 -0.73 -12.78 0.00
CA ALA A 162 -1.61 -13.96 0.00
C ALA A 162 -2.46 -14.04 -1.27
N THR A 163 -3.07 -12.92 -1.69
CA THR A 163 -3.85 -12.83 -2.93
C THR A 163 -2.98 -13.13 -4.16
N LEU A 164 -1.80 -12.53 -4.23
CA LEU A 164 -0.86 -12.76 -5.34
C LEU A 164 -0.41 -14.22 -5.42
N LEU A 165 -0.18 -14.86 -4.28
CA LEU A 165 0.18 -16.28 -4.25
C LEU A 165 -0.96 -17.14 -4.78
N ALA A 166 -2.21 -16.87 -4.39
CA ALA A 166 -3.39 -17.57 -4.89
C ALA A 166 -3.60 -17.35 -6.39
N LEU A 167 -3.45 -16.10 -6.88
CA LEU A 167 -3.57 -15.74 -8.30
C LEU A 167 -2.44 -16.36 -9.13
N LEU A 168 -1.21 -16.35 -8.63
CA LEU A 168 -0.10 -16.98 -9.32
C LEU A 168 -0.27 -18.50 -9.41
N ALA A 169 -0.77 -19.12 -8.34
CA ALA A 169 -1.12 -20.55 -8.35
C ALA A 169 -2.26 -20.86 -9.33
N LEU A 170 -3.23 -19.96 -9.46
CA LEU A 170 -4.35 -20.07 -10.41
C LEU A 170 -3.87 -20.03 -11.87
N ILE A 171 -2.90 -19.18 -12.22
CA ILE A 171 -2.38 -19.05 -13.59
C ILE A 171 -1.23 -20.01 -13.91
N ALA A 172 -0.62 -20.67 -12.91
CA ALA A 172 0.53 -21.55 -13.07
C ALA A 172 0.30 -22.70 -14.09
N PRO A 173 -0.87 -23.36 -14.15
CA PRO A 173 -1.14 -24.38 -15.18
C PRO A 173 -1.09 -23.82 -16.60
N ALA A 174 -1.54 -22.60 -16.81
CA ALA A 174 -1.46 -21.93 -18.12
C ALA A 174 -0.03 -21.53 -18.50
N CYS A 175 0.86 -21.42 -17.51
CA CYS A 175 2.30 -21.21 -17.66
C CYS A 175 3.09 -22.54 -17.81
N GLY A 176 2.41 -23.70 -17.88
CA GLY A 176 3.04 -24.99 -18.06
C GLY A 176 3.53 -25.66 -16.78
N GLU A 177 3.21 -25.12 -15.59
CA GLU A 177 3.55 -25.72 -14.30
C GLU A 177 2.35 -26.47 -13.72
N GLN A 178 2.49 -27.78 -13.53
CA GLN A 178 1.50 -28.58 -12.80
C GLN A 178 1.82 -28.53 -11.31
N LEU A 179 0.92 -27.95 -10.54
CA LEU A 179 0.99 -28.01 -9.08
C LEU A 179 0.72 -29.46 -8.67
N SER A 180 1.73 -30.14 -8.16
CA SER A 180 1.71 -31.56 -7.77
C SER A 180 0.66 -31.94 -6.71
N LEU A 181 -0.04 -30.96 -6.16
CA LEU A 181 -1.15 -31.15 -5.22
C LEU A 181 -2.41 -31.76 -5.87
N PHE A 182 -2.53 -31.78 -7.21
CA PHE A 182 -3.76 -32.15 -7.91
C PHE A 182 -3.46 -33.18 -9.00
N GLN A 183 -3.52 -34.46 -8.64
CA GLN A 183 -3.16 -35.56 -9.55
C GLN A 183 -4.26 -35.98 -10.54
N SER A 184 -5.49 -35.48 -10.40
CA SER A 184 -6.60 -35.77 -11.31
C SER A 184 -7.14 -34.52 -12.00
N ALA A 185 -7.69 -34.68 -13.23
CA ALA A 185 -8.30 -33.55 -13.97
C ALA A 185 -9.51 -32.95 -13.24
N TRP A 186 -10.22 -33.73 -12.43
CA TRP A 186 -11.31 -33.26 -11.58
C TRP A 186 -10.79 -32.42 -10.41
N ALA A 187 -9.74 -32.91 -9.72
CA ALA A 187 -9.08 -32.18 -8.64
C ALA A 187 -8.47 -30.87 -9.15
N ALA A 188 -7.85 -30.87 -10.33
CA ALA A 188 -7.29 -29.67 -10.94
C ALA A 188 -8.35 -28.60 -11.25
N ARG A 189 -9.51 -28.98 -11.82
CA ARG A 189 -10.61 -28.03 -12.11
C ARG A 189 -11.25 -27.45 -10.85
N ASN A 190 -11.40 -28.28 -9.80
CA ASN A 190 -11.92 -27.80 -8.52
C ASN A 190 -10.90 -26.87 -7.83
N ALA A 191 -9.62 -27.18 -7.93
CA ALA A 191 -8.54 -26.32 -7.41
C ALA A 191 -8.54 -24.92 -8.03
N GLU A 192 -8.66 -24.83 -9.37
CA GLU A 192 -8.75 -23.51 -10.03
C GLU A 192 -9.97 -22.70 -9.54
N SER A 193 -11.12 -23.37 -9.35
CA SER A 193 -12.33 -22.72 -8.82
C SER A 193 -12.14 -22.27 -7.37
N ILE A 194 -11.53 -23.09 -6.52
CA ILE A 194 -11.20 -22.75 -5.12
C ILE A 194 -10.21 -21.61 -5.08
N LEU A 195 -9.15 -21.64 -5.90
CA LEU A 195 -8.16 -20.58 -5.96
C LEU A 195 -8.77 -19.25 -6.44
N ALA A 196 -9.71 -19.29 -7.40
CA ALA A 196 -10.41 -18.10 -7.85
C ALA A 196 -11.28 -17.48 -6.74
N VAL A 197 -12.06 -18.31 -6.02
CA VAL A 197 -12.85 -17.85 -4.86
C VAL A 197 -11.93 -17.32 -3.76
N LEU A 198 -10.84 -18.04 -3.45
CA LEU A 198 -9.88 -17.64 -2.41
C LEU A 198 -9.20 -16.31 -2.76
N ALA A 199 -8.73 -16.14 -3.99
CA ALA A 199 -8.13 -14.89 -4.45
C ALA A 199 -9.13 -13.73 -4.35
N GLY A 200 -10.39 -13.98 -4.76
CA GLY A 200 -11.46 -13.02 -4.56
C GLY A 200 -11.68 -12.68 -3.09
N PHE A 201 -11.84 -13.68 -2.25
CA PHE A 201 -12.08 -13.50 -0.81
C PHE A 201 -10.94 -12.73 -0.11
N LEU A 202 -9.70 -13.08 -0.40
CA LEU A 202 -8.53 -12.36 0.12
C LEU A 202 -8.47 -10.91 -0.37
N THR A 203 -8.87 -10.66 -1.63
CA THR A 203 -8.99 -9.29 -2.15
C THR A 203 -10.10 -8.52 -1.45
N GLY A 204 -11.28 -9.13 -1.24
CA GLY A 204 -12.39 -8.52 -0.51
C GLY A 204 -12.02 -8.21 0.94
N LEU A 205 -11.31 -9.13 1.63
CA LEU A 205 -10.72 -8.83 2.95
C LEU A 205 -9.74 -7.67 2.85
N GLY A 206 -8.85 -7.66 1.85
CA GLY A 206 -7.92 -6.56 1.61
C GLY A 206 -8.62 -5.22 1.40
N THR A 207 -9.79 -5.25 0.76
CA THR A 207 -10.63 -4.07 0.53
C THR A 207 -11.18 -3.48 1.84
N LEU A 208 -11.45 -4.33 2.84
CA LEU A 208 -11.84 -3.86 4.18
C LEU A 208 -10.71 -3.10 4.91
N PHE A 209 -9.45 -3.24 4.48
CA PHE A 209 -8.31 -2.47 4.99
C PHE A 209 -7.95 -1.31 4.06
N ARG A 210 -7.99 -1.53 2.74
CA ARG A 210 -7.59 -0.58 1.70
C ARG A 210 -8.57 -0.65 0.53
N PRO A 211 -9.38 0.40 0.29
CA PRO A 211 -10.43 0.40 -0.75
C PRO A 211 -9.91 0.12 -2.16
N GLU A 212 -8.63 0.38 -2.43
CA GLU A 212 -7.98 0.16 -3.72
C GLU A 212 -7.49 -1.28 -3.95
N ALA A 213 -7.66 -2.21 -3.00
CA ALA A 213 -7.27 -3.62 -3.17
C ALA A 213 -7.92 -4.32 -4.39
N PRO A 214 -9.17 -4.00 -4.82
CA PRO A 214 -9.78 -4.58 -6.03
C PRO A 214 -9.01 -4.33 -7.32
N LEU A 215 -8.09 -3.37 -7.37
CA LEU A 215 -7.19 -3.18 -8.52
C LEU A 215 -6.38 -4.43 -8.83
N LEU A 216 -6.11 -5.27 -7.82
CA LEU A 216 -5.42 -6.55 -8.01
C LEU A 216 -6.28 -7.55 -8.80
N LEU A 217 -7.58 -7.64 -8.51
CA LEU A 217 -8.51 -8.43 -9.32
C LEU A 217 -8.65 -7.87 -10.73
N ALA A 218 -8.74 -6.55 -10.89
CA ALA A 218 -8.87 -5.94 -12.21
C ALA A 218 -7.69 -6.35 -13.12
N VAL A 219 -6.45 -6.29 -12.62
CA VAL A 219 -5.28 -6.77 -13.38
C VAL A 219 -5.35 -8.28 -13.63
N SER A 220 -5.74 -9.06 -12.60
CA SER A 220 -5.85 -10.51 -12.75
C SER A 220 -6.87 -10.91 -13.82
N TRP A 221 -7.99 -10.21 -13.92
CA TRP A 221 -9.03 -10.44 -14.93
C TRP A 221 -8.52 -10.16 -16.34
N ILE A 222 -7.72 -9.09 -16.52
CA ILE A 222 -7.08 -8.79 -17.80
C ILE A 222 -6.12 -9.93 -18.20
N VAL A 223 -5.30 -10.42 -17.24
CA VAL A 223 -4.36 -11.50 -17.49
C VAL A 223 -5.09 -12.82 -17.78
N LEU A 224 -6.11 -13.17 -17.00
CA LEU A 224 -6.92 -14.37 -17.20
C LEU A 224 -7.64 -14.34 -18.56
N ALA A 225 -8.20 -13.19 -18.94
CA ALA A 225 -8.83 -13.00 -20.24
C ALA A 225 -7.81 -13.18 -21.38
N PHE A 226 -6.62 -12.58 -21.27
CA PHE A 226 -5.58 -12.74 -22.27
C PHE A 226 -5.15 -14.20 -22.45
N VAL A 227 -5.03 -14.95 -21.35
CA VAL A 227 -4.57 -16.34 -21.33
C VAL A 227 -5.64 -17.30 -21.86
N TRP A 228 -6.91 -17.14 -21.47
CA TRP A 228 -7.93 -18.17 -21.70
C TRP A 228 -9.13 -17.77 -22.54
N LEU A 229 -9.45 -16.47 -22.71
CA LEU A 229 -10.70 -16.04 -23.32
C LEU A 229 -10.90 -16.63 -24.75
N ARG A 230 -9.84 -16.67 -25.54
CA ARG A 230 -9.91 -17.20 -26.93
C ARG A 230 -10.03 -18.73 -27.02
N ARG A 231 -9.52 -19.46 -26.04
CA ARG A 231 -9.44 -20.94 -26.07
C ARG A 231 -10.49 -21.61 -25.20
N ARG A 232 -10.88 -20.99 -24.07
CA ARG A 232 -11.78 -21.54 -23.05
C ARG A 232 -12.62 -20.43 -22.43
N TRP A 233 -13.38 -19.69 -23.23
CA TRP A 233 -14.13 -18.50 -22.78
C TRP A 233 -15.05 -18.77 -21.60
N ALA A 234 -15.84 -19.89 -21.62
CA ALA A 234 -16.74 -20.25 -20.54
C ALA A 234 -16.00 -20.55 -19.21
N HIS A 235 -14.81 -21.17 -19.32
CA HIS A 235 -13.95 -21.40 -18.15
C HIS A 235 -13.39 -20.07 -17.60
N CYS A 236 -12.93 -19.19 -18.47
CA CYS A 236 -12.48 -17.84 -18.08
C CYS A 236 -13.59 -17.08 -17.36
N LEU A 237 -14.78 -16.97 -17.94
CA LEU A 237 -15.92 -16.29 -17.32
C LEU A 237 -16.30 -16.89 -15.98
N ARG A 238 -16.25 -18.22 -15.83
CA ARG A 238 -16.48 -18.90 -14.55
C ARG A 238 -15.47 -18.44 -13.48
N LEU A 239 -14.18 -18.38 -13.80
CA LEU A 239 -13.15 -17.97 -12.84
C LEU A 239 -13.28 -16.48 -12.47
N LEU A 240 -13.62 -15.61 -13.45
CA LEU A 240 -13.92 -14.21 -13.18
C LEU A 240 -15.13 -14.07 -12.24
N ALA A 241 -16.22 -14.76 -12.53
CA ALA A 241 -17.42 -14.74 -11.69
C ALA A 241 -17.15 -15.26 -10.27
N LEU A 242 -16.43 -16.39 -10.14
CA LEU A 242 -16.09 -16.95 -8.83
C LEU A 242 -15.19 -16.02 -8.01
N SER A 243 -14.22 -15.36 -8.64
CA SER A 243 -13.37 -14.40 -7.94
C SER A 243 -14.14 -13.11 -7.57
N ALA A 244 -15.08 -12.66 -8.40
CA ALA A 244 -15.97 -11.55 -8.07
C ALA A 244 -16.87 -11.89 -6.86
N LEU A 245 -17.53 -13.06 -6.88
CA LEU A 245 -18.33 -13.54 -5.76
C LEU A 245 -17.51 -13.67 -4.49
N GLY A 246 -16.31 -14.28 -4.59
CA GLY A 246 -15.38 -14.35 -3.47
C GLY A 246 -15.06 -12.97 -2.89
N CYS A 247 -14.84 -11.96 -3.72
CA CYS A 247 -14.55 -10.59 -3.30
C CYS A 247 -15.74 -9.93 -2.57
N LEU A 248 -16.94 -10.18 -3.02
CA LEU A 248 -18.15 -9.61 -2.41
C LEU A 248 -18.48 -10.22 -1.05
N LEU A 249 -18.09 -11.45 -0.77
CA LEU A 249 -18.41 -12.15 0.48
C LEU A 249 -17.99 -11.36 1.74
N PRO A 250 -16.74 -10.94 1.93
CA PRO A 250 -16.34 -10.16 3.11
C PRO A 250 -16.85 -8.72 3.11
N LEU A 251 -17.26 -8.17 1.94
CA LEU A 251 -17.81 -6.84 1.83
C LEU A 251 -19.31 -6.79 2.15
N ALA A 252 -20.02 -7.90 2.00
CA ALA A 252 -21.48 -7.96 2.19
C ALA A 252 -21.93 -7.55 3.61
N PRO A 253 -21.27 -7.98 4.71
CA PRO A 253 -21.65 -7.52 6.06
C PRO A 253 -21.47 -6.00 6.24
N TRP A 254 -20.42 -5.42 5.65
CA TRP A 254 -20.18 -3.98 5.69
C TRP A 254 -21.24 -3.20 4.91
N ALA A 255 -21.56 -3.65 3.70
CA ALA A 255 -22.62 -3.06 2.89
C ALA A 255 -24.00 -3.16 3.57
N ALA A 256 -24.30 -4.31 4.18
CA ALA A 256 -25.54 -4.48 4.95
C ALA A 256 -25.62 -3.53 6.15
N ARG A 257 -24.51 -3.39 6.90
CA ARG A 257 -24.42 -2.41 8.00
C ARG A 257 -24.67 -1.00 7.50
N ASN A 258 -24.04 -0.57 6.40
CA ASN A 258 -24.21 0.78 5.87
C ASN A 258 -25.67 1.03 5.42
N ALA A 259 -26.28 0.06 4.74
CA ALA A 259 -27.67 0.15 4.33
C ALA A 259 -28.65 0.24 5.53
N LEU A 260 -28.40 -0.52 6.60
CA LEU A 260 -29.28 -0.57 7.78
C LEU A 260 -29.05 0.60 8.75
N THR A 261 -27.82 1.09 8.86
CA THR A 261 -27.47 2.08 9.89
C THR A 261 -27.35 3.50 9.34
N LEU A 262 -26.80 3.64 8.12
CA LEU A 262 -26.60 4.94 7.47
C LEU A 262 -27.64 5.21 6.40
N HIS A 263 -28.49 4.21 6.06
CA HIS A 263 -29.44 4.24 4.96
C HIS A 263 -28.81 4.48 3.59
N GLU A 264 -27.52 4.04 3.44
CA GLU A 264 -26.72 4.21 2.23
C GLU A 264 -26.31 2.84 1.65
N ALA A 265 -26.61 2.63 0.36
CA ALA A 265 -26.21 1.42 -0.36
C ALA A 265 -24.78 1.56 -0.88
N GLN A 266 -23.77 1.35 -0.02
CA GLN A 266 -22.38 1.48 -0.39
C GLN A 266 -21.53 0.30 0.09
N LEU A 267 -20.63 -0.17 -0.79
CA LEU A 267 -19.65 -1.24 -0.52
C LEU A 267 -18.33 -0.71 0.05
N LEU A 268 -17.99 0.53 -0.28
CA LEU A 268 -16.72 1.17 0.06
C LEU A 268 -17.01 2.46 0.83
N THR A 269 -16.08 2.84 1.68
CA THR A 269 -16.05 4.18 2.27
C THR A 269 -15.94 5.24 1.18
N PRO A 270 -16.67 6.36 1.26
CA PRO A 270 -16.48 7.50 0.36
C PRO A 270 -15.04 7.98 0.39
N ARG A 271 -14.56 8.48 -0.73
CA ARG A 271 -13.17 9.01 -0.79
C ARG A 271 -12.97 10.22 0.13
N TYR A 272 -13.98 11.07 0.17
CA TYR A 272 -14.02 12.25 1.03
C TYR A 272 -15.29 12.14 1.87
N THR A 273 -15.11 11.86 3.13
CA THR A 273 -16.21 11.74 4.08
C THR A 273 -16.48 13.12 4.69
N GLN A 274 -17.72 13.42 4.91
CA GLN A 274 -18.16 14.63 5.61
C GLN A 274 -18.65 14.24 7.01
N LEU A 275 -18.15 14.92 8.02
CA LEU A 275 -18.83 14.95 9.31
C LEU A 275 -19.99 15.98 9.24
N PRO A 276 -21.00 15.87 10.12
CA PRO A 276 -22.07 16.85 10.17
C PRO A 276 -21.50 18.28 10.31
N GLY A 277 -21.88 19.16 9.40
CA GLY A 277 -21.40 20.56 9.36
C GLY A 277 -20.12 20.82 8.58
N GLU A 278 -19.43 19.78 8.09
CA GLU A 278 -18.26 19.93 7.22
C GLU A 278 -18.63 19.89 5.75
N ILE A 279 -17.84 20.52 4.91
CA ILE A 279 -17.94 20.43 3.45
C ILE A 279 -16.75 19.64 2.88
N VAL A 280 -16.96 18.95 1.76
CA VAL A 280 -15.82 18.38 1.02
C VAL A 280 -15.10 19.50 0.27
N PRO A 281 -13.83 19.82 0.56
CA PRO A 281 -13.10 20.92 -0.03
C PRO A 281 -12.62 20.59 -1.46
N ARG A 282 -13.56 20.37 -2.38
CA ARG A 282 -13.30 19.89 -3.75
C ARG A 282 -12.47 20.85 -4.58
N GLY A 283 -12.69 22.15 -4.42
CA GLY A 283 -11.94 23.19 -5.09
C GLY A 283 -10.51 23.29 -4.57
N PHE A 284 -10.34 23.23 -3.25
CA PHE A 284 -9.03 23.20 -2.60
C PHE A 284 -8.22 21.98 -3.06
N ILE A 285 -8.80 20.80 -3.01
CA ILE A 285 -8.20 19.55 -3.52
C ILE A 285 -7.85 19.66 -5.01
N ALA A 286 -8.73 20.26 -5.83
CA ALA A 286 -8.45 20.46 -7.25
C ALA A 286 -7.26 21.40 -7.46
N TRP A 287 -7.12 22.46 -6.63
CA TRP A 287 -5.99 23.38 -6.67
C TRP A 287 -4.68 22.66 -6.24
N GLU A 288 -4.69 21.88 -5.16
CA GLU A 288 -3.54 21.05 -4.75
C GLU A 288 -3.09 20.14 -5.89
N LYS A 289 -4.02 19.52 -6.62
CA LYS A 289 -3.71 18.65 -7.75
C LYS A 289 -2.95 19.34 -8.89
N THR A 290 -2.98 20.66 -8.98
CA THR A 290 -2.25 21.41 -10.02
C THR A 290 -0.76 21.60 -9.72
N TRP A 291 -0.30 21.37 -8.48
CA TRP A 291 1.07 21.68 -8.08
C TRP A 291 1.66 20.73 -7.01
N LEU A 292 0.85 20.23 -6.08
CA LEU A 292 1.32 19.42 -4.96
C LEU A 292 1.79 18.05 -5.45
N TRP A 293 3.07 17.75 -5.27
CA TRP A 293 3.68 16.48 -5.66
C TRP A 293 4.68 15.93 -4.62
N ARG A 294 5.11 16.75 -3.65
CA ARG A 294 6.00 16.33 -2.57
C ARG A 294 5.20 16.03 -1.32
N PHE A 295 5.48 14.91 -0.68
CA PHE A 295 4.79 14.54 0.56
C PHE A 295 4.99 15.58 1.67
N ARG A 296 6.19 16.16 1.80
CA ARG A 296 6.46 17.23 2.79
C ARG A 296 5.54 18.46 2.63
N ASP A 297 5.11 18.74 1.43
CA ASP A 297 4.27 19.93 1.17
C ASP A 297 2.81 19.69 1.61
N VAL A 298 2.40 18.43 1.83
CA VAL A 298 1.09 18.06 2.40
C VAL A 298 0.93 18.60 3.81
N TYR A 299 2.01 18.61 4.60
CA TYR A 299 2.03 19.19 5.97
C TYR A 299 1.83 20.70 5.99
N LEU A 300 2.08 21.40 4.89
CA LEU A 300 1.96 22.86 4.81
C LEU A 300 0.53 23.30 4.47
N VAL A 301 -0.27 22.43 3.86
CA VAL A 301 -1.59 22.78 3.34
C VAL A 301 -2.67 21.74 3.70
N SER A 302 -2.63 20.53 3.15
CA SER A 302 -3.72 19.54 3.27
C SER A 302 -4.03 19.16 4.71
N TRP A 303 -3.01 18.95 5.53
CA TRP A 303 -3.18 18.52 6.92
C TRP A 303 -3.38 19.68 7.90
N LYS A 304 -3.22 20.93 7.45
CA LYS A 304 -3.56 22.11 8.23
C LYS A 304 -5.01 22.55 8.05
N LEU A 305 -5.66 22.13 6.96
CA LEU A 305 -7.03 22.53 6.69
C LEU A 305 -7.94 22.14 7.85
N ASP A 306 -8.73 23.09 8.35
CA ASP A 306 -9.63 22.97 9.52
C ASP A 306 -8.94 22.60 10.86
N GLN A 307 -7.60 22.58 10.91
CA GLN A 307 -6.83 22.26 12.11
C GLN A 307 -5.95 23.44 12.55
N GLU A 308 -5.22 24.03 11.61
CA GLU A 308 -4.22 25.06 11.86
C GLU A 308 -4.23 26.12 10.75
N PRO A 309 -3.75 27.37 11.04
CA PRO A 309 -3.60 28.40 10.01
C PRO A 309 -2.66 27.97 8.88
N ILE A 310 -3.08 28.16 7.64
CA ILE A 310 -2.27 27.94 6.44
C ILE A 310 -1.59 29.24 6.05
N LEU A 311 -0.26 29.30 6.19
CA LEU A 311 0.51 30.52 5.92
C LEU A 311 0.93 30.59 4.45
N ILE A 312 0.47 31.63 3.72
CA ILE A 312 0.77 31.82 2.30
C ILE A 312 2.28 31.91 2.01
N ALA A 313 3.09 32.30 2.99
CA ALA A 313 4.54 32.43 2.88
C ALA A 313 5.25 31.06 2.88
N GLU A 314 4.64 30.03 3.49
CA GLU A 314 5.18 28.66 3.55
C GLU A 314 4.84 27.85 2.30
N ILE A 315 3.83 28.29 1.52
CA ILE A 315 3.39 27.57 0.33
C ILE A 315 4.44 27.74 -0.77
N PRO A 316 4.89 26.62 -1.39
CA PRO A 316 5.89 26.66 -2.46
C PRO A 316 5.47 27.56 -3.63
N ALA A 317 6.43 28.27 -4.22
CA ALA A 317 6.18 29.20 -5.34
C ALA A 317 5.48 28.53 -6.54
N GLY A 318 5.71 27.21 -6.75
CA GLY A 318 5.03 26.42 -7.79
C GLY A 318 3.52 26.29 -7.64
N ALA A 319 2.96 26.64 -6.48
CA ALA A 319 1.53 26.68 -6.22
C ALA A 319 0.82 27.84 -6.93
N PHE A 320 1.56 28.82 -7.46
CA PHE A 320 1.05 30.04 -8.09
C PHE A 320 1.71 30.27 -9.44
N ASP A 321 0.94 30.68 -10.44
CA ASP A 321 1.46 31.04 -11.77
C ASP A 321 1.60 32.56 -11.92
N THR A 322 0.79 33.34 -11.19
CA THR A 322 0.78 34.80 -11.25
C THR A 322 0.64 35.43 -9.86
N PRO A 323 1.10 36.70 -9.68
CA PRO A 323 0.87 37.43 -8.44
C PRO A 323 -0.63 37.63 -8.11
N ALA A 324 -1.48 37.80 -9.13
CA ALA A 324 -2.93 37.96 -8.97
C ALA A 324 -3.56 36.67 -8.43
N GLU A 325 -3.13 35.52 -8.94
CA GLU A 325 -3.55 34.21 -8.45
C GLU A 325 -3.14 34.00 -6.97
N LYS A 326 -1.87 34.35 -6.64
CA LYS A 326 -1.38 34.29 -5.26
C LYS A 326 -2.19 35.19 -4.33
N ALA A 327 -2.56 36.40 -4.78
CA ALA A 327 -3.36 37.32 -3.98
C ALA A 327 -4.79 36.81 -3.71
N ARG A 328 -5.42 36.17 -4.70
CA ARG A 328 -6.76 35.54 -4.54
C ARG A 328 -6.72 34.42 -3.51
N ILE A 329 -5.74 33.51 -3.62
CA ILE A 329 -5.55 32.41 -2.66
C ILE A 329 -5.20 32.95 -1.27
N ALA A 330 -4.35 33.99 -1.17
CA ALA A 330 -4.02 34.62 0.10
C ALA A 330 -5.25 35.20 0.80
N ALA A 331 -6.18 35.83 0.04
CA ALA A 331 -7.42 36.36 0.59
C ALA A 331 -8.35 35.24 1.12
N ALA A 332 -8.49 34.16 0.36
CA ALA A 332 -9.29 33.01 0.79
C ALA A 332 -8.70 32.35 2.05
N LEU A 333 -7.37 32.13 2.09
CA LEU A 333 -6.70 31.58 3.27
C LEU A 333 -6.76 32.53 4.47
N ALA A 334 -6.69 33.83 4.26
CA ALA A 334 -6.85 34.82 5.34
C ALA A 334 -8.28 34.81 5.92
N ALA A 335 -9.30 34.48 5.13
CA ALA A 335 -10.67 34.27 5.60
C ALA A 335 -10.76 32.97 6.43
N HIS A 336 -10.29 31.85 5.89
CA HIS A 336 -10.23 30.56 6.57
C HIS A 336 -9.46 30.62 7.90
N ASN A 337 -8.29 31.23 7.92
CA ASN A 337 -7.42 31.30 9.11
C ASN A 337 -8.04 32.07 10.30
N ARG A 338 -9.14 32.82 10.09
CA ARG A 338 -9.84 33.52 11.18
C ARG A 338 -10.78 32.60 11.98
N THR A 339 -11.35 31.59 11.32
CA THR A 339 -12.37 30.71 11.90
C THR A 339 -11.91 29.26 12.00
N LEU A 340 -10.93 28.86 11.18
CA LEU A 340 -10.52 27.47 10.94
C LEU A 340 -11.70 26.58 10.50
N ILE A 341 -12.69 27.17 9.85
CA ILE A 341 -13.82 26.48 9.23
C ILE A 341 -13.77 26.78 7.75
N PHE A 342 -13.62 25.78 6.91
CA PHE A 342 -13.56 25.93 5.47
C PHE A 342 -14.97 26.07 4.88
N THR A 343 -15.18 27.06 4.04
CA THR A 343 -16.51 27.43 3.52
C THR A 343 -16.64 27.14 2.01
N GLU A 344 -17.88 27.04 1.50
CA GLU A 344 -18.16 26.88 0.07
C GLU A 344 -17.68 28.10 -0.76
N GLU A 345 -17.68 29.29 -0.17
CA GLU A 345 -17.19 30.50 -0.83
C GLU A 345 -15.70 30.42 -1.07
N GLU A 346 -14.94 30.00 -0.06
CA GLU A 346 -13.49 29.76 -0.17
C GLU A 346 -13.20 28.66 -1.18
N ASP A 347 -13.93 27.52 -1.12
CA ASP A 347 -13.77 26.41 -2.06
C ASP A 347 -13.99 26.82 -3.52
N THR A 348 -14.97 27.70 -3.76
CA THR A 348 -15.26 28.27 -5.09
C THR A 348 -14.06 29.05 -5.64
N VAL A 349 -13.34 29.82 -4.80
CA VAL A 349 -12.12 30.55 -5.20
C VAL A 349 -11.03 29.56 -5.62
N PHE A 350 -10.77 28.54 -4.81
CA PHE A 350 -9.80 27.51 -5.14
C PHE A 350 -10.16 26.75 -6.41
N ALA A 351 -11.44 26.39 -6.60
CA ALA A 351 -11.94 25.72 -7.80
C ALA A 351 -11.73 26.57 -9.07
N ALA A 352 -11.96 27.89 -8.99
CA ALA A 352 -11.74 28.80 -10.10
C ALA A 352 -10.24 28.86 -10.48
N VAL A 353 -9.36 29.02 -9.49
CA VAL A 353 -7.91 29.03 -9.70
C VAL A 353 -7.43 27.69 -10.27
N ALA A 354 -7.92 26.56 -9.76
CA ALA A 354 -7.57 25.23 -10.27
C ALA A 354 -7.93 25.05 -11.75
N ARG A 355 -9.12 25.53 -12.16
CA ARG A 355 -9.57 25.50 -13.57
C ARG A 355 -8.70 26.39 -14.46
N GLU A 356 -8.41 27.62 -14.04
CA GLU A 356 -7.55 28.55 -14.78
C GLU A 356 -6.15 27.98 -14.98
N ARG A 357 -5.52 27.42 -13.93
CA ARG A 357 -4.21 26.77 -13.98
C ARG A 357 -4.19 25.58 -14.91
N THR A 358 -5.22 24.73 -14.84
CA THR A 358 -5.34 23.55 -15.69
C THR A 358 -5.56 23.94 -17.16
N ALA A 359 -6.39 24.93 -17.43
CA ALA A 359 -6.62 25.43 -18.80
C ALA A 359 -5.34 26.04 -19.39
N ARG A 360 -4.56 26.75 -18.58
CA ARG A 360 -3.30 27.40 -19.01
C ARG A 360 -2.18 26.39 -19.25
N HIS A 361 -2.11 25.34 -18.42
CA HIS A 361 -1.06 24.33 -18.47
C HIS A 361 -1.60 22.88 -18.30
N PRO A 362 -2.39 22.35 -19.25
CA PRO A 362 -3.06 21.05 -19.11
C PRO A 362 -2.05 19.89 -18.96
N LEU A 363 -0.95 19.89 -19.69
CA LEU A 363 0.08 18.84 -19.58
C LEU A 363 0.79 18.86 -18.22
N ARG A 364 0.90 20.02 -17.58
CA ARG A 364 1.44 20.08 -16.21
C ARG A 364 0.52 19.34 -15.26
N THR A 365 -0.75 19.71 -15.22
CA THR A 365 -1.73 19.16 -14.27
C THR A 365 -2.05 17.69 -14.53
N LEU A 366 -2.23 17.30 -15.79
CA LEU A 366 -2.70 15.96 -16.15
C LEU A 366 -1.58 14.92 -16.34
N VAL A 367 -0.33 15.36 -16.55
CA VAL A 367 0.78 14.45 -16.83
C VAL A 367 1.98 14.68 -15.91
N ARG A 368 2.55 15.89 -15.88
CA ARG A 368 3.81 16.14 -15.17
C ARG A 368 3.66 16.00 -13.65
N ILE A 369 2.61 16.56 -13.05
CA ILE A 369 2.36 16.47 -11.61
C ILE A 369 2.02 15.02 -11.20
N PRO A 370 1.15 14.27 -11.87
CA PRO A 370 0.96 12.85 -11.59
C PRO A 370 2.25 12.02 -11.68
N LEU A 371 3.08 12.22 -12.71
CA LEU A 371 4.38 11.53 -12.81
C LEU A 371 5.34 11.92 -11.68
N ALA A 372 5.37 13.20 -11.30
CA ALA A 372 6.18 13.67 -10.16
C ALA A 372 5.69 13.06 -8.84
N ARG A 373 4.36 12.90 -8.63
CA ARG A 373 3.78 12.18 -7.49
C ARG A 373 4.21 10.72 -7.47
N ALA A 374 4.14 10.04 -8.63
CA ALA A 374 4.63 8.67 -8.74
C ALA A 374 6.09 8.58 -8.31
N ALA A 375 6.95 9.44 -8.87
CA ALA A 375 8.36 9.49 -8.51
C ALA A 375 8.57 9.77 -7.01
N ALA A 376 7.83 10.71 -6.43
CA ALA A 376 7.90 11.03 -5.01
C ALA A 376 7.50 9.85 -4.12
N MET A 377 6.42 9.11 -4.45
CA MET A 377 6.01 7.93 -3.69
C MET A 377 7.03 6.77 -3.77
N TRP A 378 7.67 6.60 -4.92
CA TRP A 378 8.60 5.48 -5.13
C TRP A 378 10.04 5.75 -4.70
N PHE A 379 10.52 6.98 -4.84
CA PHE A 379 11.92 7.35 -4.66
C PHE A 379 12.15 8.31 -3.48
N THR A 380 11.41 8.12 -2.39
CA THR A 380 11.64 8.81 -1.11
C THR A 380 12.54 7.97 -0.20
N PRO A 381 13.22 8.55 0.78
CA PRO A 381 13.99 7.83 1.81
C PRO A 381 13.15 6.88 2.68
N ARG A 382 11.82 7.08 2.79
CA ARG A 382 10.91 6.29 3.64
C ARG A 382 11.29 6.33 5.12
N ILE A 383 11.57 7.53 5.58
CA ILE A 383 11.90 7.79 6.99
C ILE A 383 10.74 8.48 7.74
N GLU A 384 9.56 8.54 7.13
CA GLU A 384 8.37 9.23 7.64
C GLU A 384 7.90 8.73 9.03
N LEU A 385 8.31 7.54 9.44
CA LEU A 385 8.02 6.97 10.76
C LEU A 385 9.23 6.99 11.69
N LEU A 386 10.30 7.63 11.30
CA LEU A 386 11.55 7.70 12.04
C LEU A 386 11.84 9.15 12.46
N PRO A 387 12.56 9.37 13.56
CA PRO A 387 12.84 10.70 14.06
C PRO A 387 13.96 11.42 13.26
N PHE A 388 13.82 11.45 11.94
CA PHE A 388 14.75 12.11 11.03
C PHE A 388 14.01 13.13 10.18
N SER A 389 14.65 14.28 9.95
CA SER A 389 14.03 15.39 9.20
C SER A 389 13.92 15.13 7.70
N GLY A 390 14.83 14.32 7.16
CA GLY A 390 14.93 14.06 5.73
C GLY A 390 15.45 15.24 4.91
N ASN A 391 16.01 16.26 5.56
CA ASN A 391 16.59 17.41 4.90
C ASN A 391 17.97 17.05 4.34
N VAL A 392 18.08 17.02 3.00
CA VAL A 392 19.33 16.69 2.31
C VAL A 392 19.98 17.93 1.69
N PHE A 393 19.20 18.93 1.34
CA PHE A 393 19.69 20.11 0.66
C PHE A 393 19.36 21.40 1.43
N PRO A 394 20.31 22.37 1.45
CA PRO A 394 21.66 22.33 0.89
C PRO A 394 22.58 21.36 1.62
N LEU A 395 23.29 20.52 0.86
CA LEU A 395 24.06 19.38 1.41
C LEU A 395 25.07 19.79 2.50
N ARG A 396 25.72 20.96 2.32
CA ARG A 396 26.75 21.46 3.24
C ARG A 396 26.13 21.88 4.59
N GLU A 397 24.96 22.50 4.56
CA GLU A 397 24.22 22.91 5.75
C GLU A 397 23.66 21.67 6.46
N ALA A 398 22.99 20.79 5.75
CA ALA A 398 22.46 19.55 6.31
C ALA A 398 23.55 18.67 6.98
N PHE A 399 24.76 18.63 6.40
CA PHE A 399 25.89 17.93 7.01
C PHE A 399 26.42 18.65 8.27
N ALA A 400 26.41 19.97 8.27
CA ALA A 400 26.87 20.75 9.42
C ALA A 400 25.87 20.69 10.59
N ASP A 401 24.57 20.66 10.29
CA ASP A 401 23.51 20.66 11.29
C ASP A 401 23.35 19.26 11.95
N ASP A 402 23.15 18.23 11.16
CA ASP A 402 23.01 16.85 11.65
C ASP A 402 23.55 15.81 10.63
N PRO A 403 24.83 15.43 10.75
CA PRO A 403 25.44 14.43 9.87
C PRO A 403 24.83 13.03 10.00
N VAL A 404 24.21 12.70 11.14
CA VAL A 404 23.54 11.41 11.37
C VAL A 404 22.24 11.37 10.59
N ASP A 405 21.38 12.40 10.69
CA ASP A 405 20.14 12.53 9.90
C ASP A 405 20.45 12.41 8.39
N LEU A 406 21.41 13.21 7.91
CA LEU A 406 21.82 13.14 6.51
C LEU A 406 22.29 11.74 6.09
N SER A 407 23.11 11.08 6.91
CA SER A 407 23.64 9.76 6.58
C SER A 407 22.55 8.70 6.56
N VAL A 408 21.63 8.70 7.53
CA VAL A 408 20.48 7.79 7.59
C VAL A 408 19.56 8.04 6.41
N THR A 409 19.20 9.30 6.15
CA THR A 409 18.33 9.68 5.03
C THR A 409 18.89 9.24 3.69
N ALA A 410 20.18 9.51 3.44
CA ALA A 410 20.86 9.09 2.20
C ALA A 410 20.96 7.56 2.10
N GLY A 411 21.31 6.87 3.20
CA GLY A 411 21.38 5.41 3.27
C GLY A 411 20.03 4.74 2.96
N PHE A 412 18.94 5.23 3.56
CA PHE A 412 17.59 4.72 3.30
C PHE A 412 17.12 5.01 1.87
N PHE A 413 17.44 6.19 1.33
CA PHE A 413 17.16 6.51 -0.07
C PHE A 413 17.86 5.55 -1.02
N LEU A 414 19.17 5.33 -0.85
CA LEU A 414 19.95 4.39 -1.67
C LEU A 414 19.44 2.95 -1.54
N LEU A 415 19.10 2.53 -0.32
CA LEU A 415 18.53 1.21 -0.08
C LEU A 415 17.18 1.03 -0.77
N ASN A 416 16.30 2.02 -0.69
CA ASN A 416 15.01 2.00 -1.40
C ASN A 416 15.21 1.93 -2.92
N PHE A 417 16.09 2.78 -3.46
CA PHE A 417 16.44 2.78 -4.88
C PHE A 417 16.98 1.41 -5.33
N PHE A 418 17.81 0.78 -4.48
CA PHE A 418 18.34 -0.56 -4.73
C PHE A 418 17.25 -1.63 -4.78
N TYR A 419 16.30 -1.65 -3.83
CA TYR A 419 15.17 -2.59 -3.87
C TYR A 419 14.31 -2.43 -5.12
N VAL A 420 13.96 -1.20 -5.48
CA VAL A 420 13.18 -0.90 -6.69
C VAL A 420 13.96 -1.31 -7.95
N GLY A 421 15.24 -0.98 -8.03
CA GLY A 421 16.12 -1.34 -9.15
C GLY A 421 16.27 -2.85 -9.34
N LEU A 422 16.52 -3.59 -8.24
CA LEU A 422 16.59 -5.06 -8.28
C LEU A 422 15.27 -5.68 -8.73
N ALA A 423 14.15 -5.16 -8.25
CA ALA A 423 12.83 -5.65 -8.66
C ALA A 423 12.56 -5.42 -10.15
N ALA A 424 12.86 -4.23 -10.66
CA ALA A 424 12.75 -3.91 -12.08
C ALA A 424 13.64 -4.81 -12.95
N TRP A 425 14.88 -5.04 -12.51
CA TRP A 425 15.79 -5.95 -13.20
C TRP A 425 15.29 -7.40 -13.15
N GLY A 426 14.81 -7.87 -11.99
CA GLY A 426 14.20 -9.19 -11.84
C GLY A 426 13.00 -9.39 -12.78
N ALA A 427 12.09 -8.40 -12.84
CA ALA A 427 10.96 -8.40 -13.77
C ALA A 427 11.40 -8.49 -15.23
N LEU A 428 12.39 -7.67 -15.62
CA LEU A 428 12.92 -7.65 -16.99
C LEU A 428 13.60 -8.98 -17.35
N ARG A 429 14.35 -9.57 -16.43
CA ARG A 429 14.98 -10.89 -16.60
C ARG A 429 13.94 -11.98 -16.83
N LEU A 430 12.85 -11.99 -16.02
CA LEU A 430 11.75 -12.94 -16.20
C LEU A 430 11.02 -12.74 -17.52
N TRP A 431 10.71 -11.51 -17.88
CA TRP A 431 9.99 -11.17 -19.10
C TRP A 431 10.74 -11.58 -20.38
N ARG A 432 12.07 -11.40 -20.36
CA ARG A 432 12.95 -11.76 -21.49
C ARG A 432 13.32 -13.23 -21.53
N GLY A 433 13.25 -13.93 -20.37
CA GLY A 433 13.71 -15.31 -20.27
C GLY A 433 12.74 -16.30 -20.91
N GLU A 434 11.52 -16.41 -20.40
CA GLU A 434 10.55 -17.43 -20.80
C GLU A 434 9.18 -16.84 -21.14
N ALA A 435 8.66 -17.19 -22.31
CA ALA A 435 7.33 -16.76 -22.73
C ALA A 435 6.23 -17.24 -21.77
N ALA A 436 6.39 -18.43 -21.19
CA ALA A 436 5.47 -19.01 -20.20
C ALA A 436 5.35 -18.19 -18.91
N ALA A 437 6.40 -17.48 -18.51
CA ALA A 437 6.38 -16.63 -17.31
C ALA A 437 5.76 -15.25 -17.54
N ARG A 438 5.55 -14.81 -18.77
CA ARG A 438 5.04 -13.47 -19.10
C ARG A 438 3.69 -13.15 -18.45
N PRO A 439 2.70 -14.07 -18.38
CA PRO A 439 1.44 -13.80 -17.68
C PRO A 439 1.66 -13.50 -16.18
N ALA A 440 2.56 -14.21 -15.52
CA ALA A 440 2.89 -13.99 -14.12
C ALA A 440 3.57 -12.62 -13.92
N VAL A 441 4.53 -12.25 -14.77
CA VAL A 441 5.17 -10.93 -14.74
C VAL A 441 4.16 -9.83 -15.06
N ALA A 442 3.27 -10.04 -16.03
CA ALA A 442 2.21 -9.10 -16.39
C ALA A 442 1.25 -8.85 -15.22
N LEU A 443 0.88 -9.90 -14.46
CA LEU A 443 0.07 -9.77 -13.25
C LEU A 443 0.79 -8.89 -12.21
N LEU A 444 2.05 -9.20 -11.89
CA LEU A 444 2.80 -8.52 -10.85
C LEU A 444 3.11 -7.06 -11.22
N ALA A 445 3.71 -6.85 -12.39
CA ALA A 445 4.07 -5.51 -12.88
C ALA A 445 2.81 -4.68 -13.20
N GLY A 446 1.78 -5.31 -13.78
CA GLY A 446 0.50 -4.67 -14.08
C GLY A 446 -0.17 -4.12 -12.82
N TYR A 447 -0.16 -4.87 -11.71
CA TYR A 447 -0.70 -4.36 -10.44
C TYR A 447 0.11 -3.17 -9.92
N VAL A 448 1.45 -3.25 -9.93
CA VAL A 448 2.30 -2.12 -9.49
C VAL A 448 2.01 -0.88 -10.33
N LEU A 449 1.91 -1.02 -11.66
CA LEU A 449 1.64 0.09 -12.56
C LEU A 449 0.22 0.66 -12.38
N LEU A 450 -0.81 -0.21 -12.35
CA LEU A 450 -2.19 0.23 -12.19
C LEU A 450 -2.42 0.90 -10.83
N ARG A 451 -1.87 0.31 -9.76
CA ARG A 451 -1.94 0.91 -8.42
C ARG A 451 -1.24 2.25 -8.38
N THR A 452 -0.03 2.36 -8.95
CA THR A 452 0.69 3.63 -9.02
C THR A 452 -0.11 4.68 -9.80
N ALA A 453 -0.63 4.32 -10.98
CA ALA A 453 -1.46 5.23 -11.77
C ALA A 453 -2.69 5.71 -10.99
N PHE A 454 -3.39 4.81 -10.30
CA PHE A 454 -4.51 5.17 -9.42
C PHE A 454 -4.07 6.14 -8.31
N LEU A 455 -2.98 5.84 -7.59
CA LEU A 455 -2.49 6.66 -6.49
C LEU A 455 -2.04 8.06 -6.94
N THR A 456 -1.60 8.24 -8.18
CA THR A 456 -1.27 9.58 -8.71
C THR A 456 -2.48 10.49 -8.88
N THR A 457 -3.71 9.94 -8.87
CA THR A 457 -4.96 10.71 -8.90
C THR A 457 -5.31 11.32 -7.53
N ILE A 458 -4.64 10.85 -6.47
CA ILE A 458 -4.78 11.37 -5.10
C ILE A 458 -3.88 12.60 -4.96
N GLU A 459 -4.35 13.62 -4.26
CA GLU A 459 -3.60 14.88 -4.03
C GLU A 459 -2.40 14.68 -3.10
N THR A 460 -2.52 13.80 -2.11
CA THR A 460 -1.51 13.52 -1.08
C THR A 460 -0.62 12.33 -1.51
N PRO A 461 0.60 12.56 -2.02
CA PRO A 461 1.49 11.49 -2.49
C PRO A 461 2.26 10.85 -1.33
N GLU A 462 1.57 10.16 -0.42
CA GLU A 462 2.20 9.53 0.73
C GLU A 462 3.03 8.30 0.35
N PRO A 463 4.27 8.19 0.83
CA PRO A 463 5.14 7.04 0.55
C PRO A 463 4.54 5.70 0.99
N ARG A 464 3.76 5.69 2.10
CA ARG A 464 3.12 4.48 2.63
C ARG A 464 2.15 3.81 1.66
N TYR A 465 1.55 4.55 0.71
CA TYR A 465 0.56 3.99 -0.21
C TYR A 465 1.13 2.92 -1.16
N VAL A 466 2.44 2.88 -1.40
CA VAL A 466 3.07 1.85 -2.23
C VAL A 466 3.61 0.66 -1.43
N ILE A 467 3.51 0.65 -0.09
CA ILE A 467 3.96 -0.47 0.75
C ILE A 467 3.30 -1.81 0.36
N PRO A 468 1.99 -1.89 0.01
CA PRO A 468 1.39 -3.13 -0.49
C PRO A 468 2.01 -3.67 -1.79
N CYS A 469 2.83 -2.90 -2.51
CA CYS A 469 3.60 -3.37 -3.67
C CYS A 469 4.93 -4.05 -3.30
N PHE A 470 5.44 -3.86 -2.07
CA PHE A 470 6.72 -4.44 -1.65
C PHE A 470 6.79 -5.97 -1.73
N PRO A 471 5.72 -6.74 -1.44
CA PRO A 471 5.73 -8.18 -1.71
C PRO A 471 6.14 -8.54 -3.13
N ILE A 472 5.70 -7.76 -4.12
CA ILE A 472 6.06 -7.95 -5.52
C ILE A 472 7.53 -7.61 -5.76
N LEU A 473 7.98 -6.46 -5.25
CA LEU A 473 9.37 -6.02 -5.42
C LEU A 473 10.36 -7.06 -4.90
N LEU A 474 10.10 -7.56 -3.69
CA LEU A 474 10.97 -8.53 -3.01
C LEU A 474 10.96 -9.89 -3.73
N ALA A 475 9.78 -10.35 -4.19
CA ALA A 475 9.68 -11.61 -4.94
C ALA A 475 10.39 -11.54 -6.30
N LEU A 476 10.31 -10.39 -6.99
CA LEU A 476 10.99 -10.16 -8.27
C LEU A 476 12.50 -10.00 -8.09
N ALA A 477 12.94 -9.22 -7.09
CA ALA A 477 14.36 -9.05 -6.77
C ALA A 477 15.05 -10.38 -6.44
N ALA A 478 14.36 -11.27 -5.74
CA ALA A 478 14.88 -12.60 -5.39
C ALA A 478 15.23 -13.46 -6.61
N GLN A 479 14.61 -13.23 -7.77
CA GLN A 479 14.90 -13.98 -9.00
C GLN A 479 16.34 -13.77 -9.50
N LEU A 480 16.99 -12.69 -9.10
CA LEU A 480 18.38 -12.40 -9.48
C LEU A 480 19.40 -13.34 -8.80
N PHE A 481 19.00 -14.02 -7.73
CA PHE A 481 19.81 -14.99 -7.00
C PHE A 481 19.80 -16.40 -7.64
N ALA A 482 19.03 -16.60 -8.71
CA ALA A 482 19.15 -17.79 -9.52
C ALA A 482 20.52 -17.84 -10.20
N PRO A 483 21.17 -19.03 -10.30
CA PRO A 483 22.37 -19.17 -11.10
C PRO A 483 22.12 -18.69 -12.53
N ARG A 484 23.13 -18.11 -13.15
CA ARG A 484 23.10 -17.89 -14.60
C ARG A 484 22.95 -19.27 -15.25
N ALA A 485 22.04 -19.42 -16.19
CA ALA A 485 22.09 -20.56 -17.09
C ALA A 485 23.45 -20.43 -17.83
N ASP A 486 24.37 -21.37 -17.52
CA ASP A 486 25.58 -21.47 -18.32
C ASP A 486 25.09 -21.65 -19.76
N SER A 487 25.60 -20.80 -20.63
CA SER A 487 25.41 -20.92 -22.08
C SER A 487 25.97 -22.30 -22.50
N ARG A 488 25.09 -23.30 -22.53
CA ARG A 488 25.36 -24.56 -23.19
C ARG A 488 24.90 -24.47 -24.61
#